data_20bc9383db775ee27d3281e8d9893c2b
#
_entry.id   20bc9383db775ee27d3281e8d9893c2b
#
_cell.length_a   1.000
_cell.length_b   1.000
_cell.length_c   1.000
_cell.angle_alpha   90.00
_cell.angle_beta   90.00
_cell.angle_gamma   90.00
#
_symmetry.space_group_name_H-M   'P 1'
#
loop_
_entity.id
_entity.type
_entity.pdbx_description
1 polymer ?
#
loop_
_entity_poly.entity_id
_entity_poly.type
_entity_poly.pdbx_seq_one_letter_code
_entity_poly.pdbx_strand_id
1 'polypeptide(L)'
;RHGRRYREAKAAQSGAEPAALPQPPLLDLEVLKNRSFTVGTITASLAFFAFSSILVIMPLYIQTDRGYSATMSGLIMLPGALGQCVSQFFGGRAMDRFGARPVALCGSIVLTVGTLGMSLVSMDTWIWWVSICQFTRQIGMGFLLMPITTWSLNCLNGPDEVSAGSSVTNTARQIAGAVGAPVLVILMETFAAWRHQAGASAVAASIFGIQWVLRFSALLCFVMVLMVLFGVKGDGAGRTLDIIS
;
A
#
# COMPACT_ATOMS: atom_id res chain seq x y z
N ARG A 1 -21.30 -16.97 8.63
CA ARG A 1 -22.54 -17.81 8.53
C ARG A 1 -23.32 -17.51 7.25
N HIS A 2 -23.38 -16.27 6.74
CA HIS A 2 -24.11 -15.91 5.51
C HIS A 2 -23.46 -16.47 4.23
N GLY A 3 -22.15 -16.37 4.09
CA GLY A 3 -21.41 -16.91 2.92
C GLY A 3 -21.54 -18.43 2.77
N ARG A 4 -21.53 -19.16 3.89
CA ARG A 4 -21.69 -20.61 3.90
C ARG A 4 -23.09 -21.02 3.44
N ARG A 5 -24.14 -20.33 3.91
CA ARG A 5 -25.53 -20.55 3.46
C ARG A 5 -25.72 -20.25 1.97
N TYR A 6 -25.05 -19.22 1.45
CA TYR A 6 -25.07 -18.89 0.02
C TYR A 6 -24.43 -19.99 -0.82
N ARG A 7 -23.27 -20.51 -0.40
CA ARG A 7 -22.58 -21.62 -1.12
C ARG A 7 -23.37 -22.93 -1.04
N GLU A 8 -23.98 -23.23 0.11
CA GLU A 8 -24.84 -24.39 0.29
C GLU A 8 -26.12 -24.27 -0.57
N ALA A 9 -26.75 -23.08 -0.64
CA ALA A 9 -27.89 -22.81 -1.51
C ALA A 9 -27.52 -22.90 -3.00
N LYS A 10 -26.38 -22.36 -3.42
CA LYS A 10 -25.88 -22.45 -4.80
C LYS A 10 -25.55 -23.88 -5.19
N ALA A 11 -24.98 -24.68 -4.30
CA ALA A 11 -24.71 -26.10 -4.54
C ALA A 11 -26.00 -26.94 -4.63
N ALA A 12 -27.01 -26.61 -3.85
CA ALA A 12 -28.32 -27.28 -3.87
C ALA A 12 -29.13 -26.95 -5.14
N GLN A 13 -28.89 -25.81 -5.79
CA GLN A 13 -29.63 -25.38 -6.97
C GLN A 13 -28.97 -25.78 -8.31
N SER A 14 -27.81 -26.40 -8.31
CA SER A 14 -27.20 -26.91 -9.55
C SER A 14 -28.02 -27.99 -10.27
N GLY A 15 -29.22 -28.34 -9.79
CA GLY A 15 -30.13 -29.31 -10.38
C GLY A 15 -31.63 -28.92 -10.39
N ALA A 16 -32.00 -27.66 -10.06
CA ALA A 16 -33.40 -27.21 -9.98
C ALA A 16 -33.60 -25.82 -10.63
N GLU A 17 -34.79 -25.57 -11.17
CA GLU A 17 -35.22 -24.28 -11.80
C GLU A 17 -34.94 -23.02 -10.98
N PRO A 18 -34.82 -21.81 -11.62
CA PRO A 18 -34.23 -20.63 -11.01
C PRO A 18 -35.18 -19.95 -9.99
N ALA A 19 -35.18 -20.45 -8.77
CA ALA A 19 -35.64 -19.63 -7.64
C ALA A 19 -34.54 -18.60 -7.32
N ALA A 20 -34.96 -17.36 -7.03
CA ALA A 20 -34.05 -16.23 -6.77
C ALA A 20 -32.94 -16.63 -5.79
N LEU A 21 -31.71 -16.71 -6.28
CA LEU A 21 -30.53 -16.98 -5.45
C LEU A 21 -30.40 -15.90 -4.38
N PRO A 22 -30.12 -16.25 -3.12
CA PRO A 22 -29.77 -15.26 -2.11
C PRO A 22 -28.57 -14.45 -2.63
N GLN A 23 -28.65 -13.12 -2.57
CA GLN A 23 -27.57 -12.26 -3.04
C GLN A 23 -26.25 -12.63 -2.34
N PRO A 24 -25.14 -12.73 -3.07
CA PRO A 24 -23.85 -13.01 -2.46
C PRO A 24 -23.55 -11.94 -1.40
N PRO A 25 -23.00 -12.31 -0.24
CA PRO A 25 -22.60 -11.34 0.76
C PRO A 25 -21.59 -10.38 0.13
N LEU A 26 -21.82 -9.06 0.27
CA LEU A 26 -20.94 -8.00 -0.26
C LEU A 26 -19.49 -8.13 0.25
N LEU A 27 -19.30 -8.71 1.45
CA LEU A 27 -18.02 -9.00 2.05
C LEU A 27 -18.02 -10.45 2.57
N ASP A 28 -17.45 -11.36 1.81
CA ASP A 28 -17.22 -12.72 2.28
C ASP A 28 -15.86 -12.82 2.97
N LEU A 29 -15.86 -12.75 4.30
CA LEU A 29 -14.65 -12.83 5.11
C LEU A 29 -14.05 -14.25 5.16
N GLU A 30 -14.72 -15.25 4.58
CA GLU A 30 -14.16 -16.61 4.51
C GLU A 30 -12.90 -16.68 3.64
N VAL A 31 -12.76 -15.76 2.67
CA VAL A 31 -11.54 -15.65 1.85
C VAL A 31 -10.28 -15.38 2.69
N LEU A 32 -10.43 -14.79 3.88
CA LEU A 32 -9.32 -14.56 4.83
C LEU A 32 -8.79 -15.84 5.46
N LYS A 33 -9.45 -16.97 5.32
CA LYS A 33 -8.91 -18.28 5.74
C LYS A 33 -7.74 -18.74 4.86
N ASN A 34 -7.67 -18.25 3.63
CA ASN A 34 -6.54 -18.50 2.76
C ASN A 34 -5.33 -17.68 3.21
N ARG A 35 -4.31 -18.36 3.75
CA ARG A 35 -3.11 -17.72 4.31
C ARG A 35 -2.39 -16.83 3.29
N SER A 36 -2.28 -17.27 2.04
CA SER A 36 -1.60 -16.52 1.00
C SER A 36 -2.36 -15.24 0.64
N PHE A 37 -3.67 -15.31 0.51
CA PHE A 37 -4.53 -14.15 0.32
C PHE A 37 -4.42 -13.15 1.47
N THR A 38 -4.47 -13.65 2.72
CA THR A 38 -4.38 -12.81 3.92
C THR A 38 -3.03 -12.08 4.01
N VAL A 39 -1.92 -12.76 3.72
CA VAL A 39 -0.60 -12.12 3.68
C VAL A 39 -0.54 -11.01 2.64
N GLY A 40 -1.07 -11.24 1.43
CA GLY A 40 -1.12 -10.22 0.39
C GLY A 40 -1.99 -9.02 0.78
N THR A 41 -3.17 -9.28 1.35
CA THR A 41 -4.09 -8.22 1.82
C THR A 41 -3.49 -7.40 2.96
N ILE A 42 -2.83 -8.02 3.95
CA ILE A 42 -2.16 -7.32 5.04
C ILE A 42 -0.99 -6.49 4.50
N THR A 43 -0.18 -7.05 3.59
CA THR A 43 0.94 -6.31 2.98
C THR A 43 0.44 -5.08 2.21
N ALA A 44 -0.61 -5.23 1.41
CA ALA A 44 -1.21 -4.11 0.67
C ALA A 44 -1.81 -3.05 1.61
N SER A 45 -2.48 -3.48 2.69
CA SER A 45 -3.05 -2.57 3.70
C SER A 45 -1.97 -1.80 4.45
N LEU A 46 -0.88 -2.47 4.84
CA LEU A 46 0.27 -1.84 5.51
C LEU A 46 0.96 -0.82 4.59
N ALA A 47 1.06 -1.13 3.29
CA ALA A 47 1.55 -0.20 2.28
C ALA A 47 0.69 1.06 2.22
N PHE A 48 -0.63 0.93 2.19
CA PHE A 48 -1.57 2.06 2.19
C PHE A 48 -1.52 2.87 3.48
N PHE A 49 -1.39 2.21 4.63
CA PHE A 49 -1.22 2.87 5.92
C PHE A 49 0.03 3.77 5.93
N ALA A 50 1.20 3.23 5.53
CA ALA A 50 2.44 4.00 5.47
C ALA A 50 2.42 5.08 4.37
N PHE A 51 1.67 4.84 3.29
CA PHE A 51 1.57 5.76 2.16
C PHE A 51 0.72 7.00 2.45
N SER A 52 -0.42 6.80 3.11
CA SER A 52 -1.44 7.85 3.29
C SER A 52 -0.92 9.05 4.09
N SER A 53 -0.06 8.82 5.08
CA SER A 53 0.50 9.89 5.91
C SER A 53 1.36 10.87 5.12
N ILE A 54 2.11 10.38 4.16
CA ILE A 54 3.04 11.22 3.39
C ILE A 54 2.29 12.16 2.45
N LEU A 55 1.10 11.76 1.98
CA LEU A 55 0.23 12.64 1.19
C LEU A 55 -0.23 13.87 1.97
N VAL A 56 -0.26 13.79 3.30
CA VAL A 56 -0.61 14.91 4.18
C VAL A 56 0.65 15.63 4.68
N ILE A 57 1.63 14.89 5.16
CA ILE A 57 2.83 15.43 5.83
C ILE A 57 3.75 16.18 4.86
N MET A 58 3.94 15.68 3.63
CA MET A 58 4.86 16.34 2.69
C MET A 58 4.36 17.67 2.17
N PRO A 59 3.10 17.83 1.71
CA PRO A 59 2.58 19.16 1.40
C PRO A 59 2.65 20.13 2.58
N LEU A 60 2.36 19.64 3.81
CA LEU A 60 2.44 20.45 5.01
C LEU A 60 3.87 20.96 5.24
N TYR A 61 4.87 20.08 5.18
CA TYR A 61 6.29 20.43 5.27
C TYR A 61 6.69 21.49 4.23
N ILE A 62 6.34 21.27 2.94
CA ILE A 62 6.73 22.17 1.85
C ILE A 62 6.08 23.55 2.02
N GLN A 63 4.82 23.61 2.45
CA GLN A 63 4.06 24.84 2.54
C GLN A 63 4.31 25.57 3.87
N THR A 64 4.24 24.87 5.00
CA THR A 64 4.29 25.48 6.34
C THR A 64 5.72 25.67 6.81
N ASP A 65 6.57 24.64 6.75
CA ASP A 65 7.93 24.73 7.30
C ASP A 65 8.91 25.38 6.33
N ARG A 66 8.70 25.19 5.02
CA ARG A 66 9.59 25.74 3.96
C ARG A 66 9.03 26.99 3.29
N GLY A 67 7.78 27.38 3.54
CA GLY A 67 7.17 28.61 3.03
C GLY A 67 6.89 28.65 1.53
N TYR A 68 6.89 27.50 0.84
CA TYR A 68 6.55 27.45 -0.58
C TYR A 68 5.04 27.52 -0.80
N SER A 69 4.63 28.03 -1.98
CA SER A 69 3.23 28.08 -2.37
C SER A 69 2.63 26.68 -2.57
N ALA A 70 1.31 26.55 -2.47
CA ALA A 70 0.59 25.32 -2.75
C ALA A 70 0.84 24.80 -4.19
N THR A 71 0.95 25.72 -5.16
CA THR A 71 1.28 25.38 -6.55
C THR A 71 2.66 24.76 -6.66
N MET A 72 3.67 25.33 -5.97
CA MET A 72 5.03 24.77 -5.97
C MET A 72 5.08 23.40 -5.27
N SER A 73 4.32 23.24 -4.17
CA SER A 73 4.17 21.95 -3.49
C SER A 73 3.61 20.88 -4.45
N GLY A 74 2.55 21.21 -5.20
CA GLY A 74 1.99 20.32 -6.22
C GLY A 74 2.99 19.96 -7.31
N LEU A 75 3.77 20.93 -7.79
CA LEU A 75 4.79 20.71 -8.83
C LEU A 75 5.92 19.78 -8.35
N ILE A 76 6.35 19.91 -7.09
CA ILE A 76 7.36 19.04 -6.47
C ILE A 76 6.84 17.60 -6.33
N MET A 77 5.56 17.44 -6.06
CA MET A 77 4.94 16.11 -5.89
C MET A 77 4.55 15.43 -7.22
N LEU A 78 4.38 16.22 -8.29
CA LEU A 78 3.90 15.76 -9.60
C LEU A 78 4.76 14.64 -10.22
N PRO A 79 6.11 14.72 -10.25
CA PRO A 79 6.94 13.66 -10.82
C PRO A 79 6.70 12.31 -10.16
N GLY A 80 6.50 12.31 -8.83
CA GLY A 80 6.17 11.10 -8.08
C GLY A 80 4.86 10.46 -8.54
N ALA A 81 3.80 11.24 -8.71
CA ALA A 81 2.50 10.75 -9.17
C ALA A 81 2.58 10.14 -10.58
N LEU A 82 3.29 10.80 -11.49
CA LEU A 82 3.54 10.27 -12.84
C LEU A 82 4.37 8.98 -12.79
N GLY A 83 5.41 8.95 -11.96
CA GLY A 83 6.23 7.75 -11.74
C GLY A 83 5.40 6.57 -11.23
N GLN A 84 4.43 6.80 -10.35
CA GLN A 84 3.53 5.75 -9.87
C GLN A 84 2.63 5.19 -10.99
N CYS A 85 2.03 6.05 -11.81
CA CYS A 85 1.21 5.60 -12.93
C CYS A 85 2.01 4.72 -13.90
N VAL A 86 3.20 5.18 -14.27
CA VAL A 86 4.09 4.45 -15.17
C VAL A 86 4.54 3.13 -14.55
N SER A 87 4.95 3.13 -13.29
CA SER A 87 5.45 1.92 -12.60
C SER A 87 4.37 0.89 -12.36
N GLN A 88 3.11 1.26 -12.16
CA GLN A 88 2.00 0.31 -12.06
C GLN A 88 1.78 -0.44 -13.38
N PHE A 89 1.87 0.27 -14.50
CA PHE A 89 1.73 -0.33 -15.84
C PHE A 89 2.88 -1.32 -16.14
N PHE A 90 4.12 -0.92 -15.86
CA PHE A 90 5.28 -1.80 -16.04
C PHE A 90 5.35 -2.90 -14.98
N GLY A 91 4.83 -2.67 -13.77
CA GLY A 91 4.75 -3.65 -12.68
C GLY A 91 3.93 -4.88 -13.04
N GLY A 92 2.81 -4.70 -13.76
CA GLY A 92 2.02 -5.80 -14.30
C GLY A 92 2.81 -6.64 -15.29
N ARG A 93 3.41 -6.00 -16.30
CA ARG A 93 4.26 -6.70 -17.29
C ARG A 93 5.48 -7.38 -16.68
N ALA A 94 6.12 -6.75 -15.72
CA ALA A 94 7.25 -7.33 -14.99
C ALA A 94 6.81 -8.58 -14.21
N MET A 95 5.63 -8.54 -13.60
CA MET A 95 5.05 -9.68 -12.90
C MET A 95 4.81 -10.87 -13.86
N ASP A 96 4.27 -10.62 -15.05
CA ASP A 96 4.02 -11.66 -16.05
C ASP A 96 5.32 -12.33 -16.51
N ARG A 97 6.43 -11.59 -16.54
CA ARG A 97 7.73 -12.09 -17.00
C ARG A 97 8.59 -12.71 -15.91
N PHE A 98 8.61 -12.10 -14.74
CA PHE A 98 9.52 -12.46 -13.64
C PHE A 98 8.82 -13.11 -12.44
N GLY A 99 7.47 -13.10 -12.42
CA GLY A 99 6.67 -13.56 -11.30
C GLY A 99 6.44 -12.47 -10.25
N ALA A 100 5.45 -12.69 -9.38
CA ALA A 100 5.00 -11.71 -8.39
C ALA A 100 6.06 -11.41 -7.31
N ARG A 101 6.75 -12.46 -6.82
CA ARG A 101 7.69 -12.35 -5.69
C ARG A 101 8.87 -11.41 -5.98
N PRO A 102 9.70 -11.61 -7.03
CA PRO A 102 10.85 -10.74 -7.26
C PRO A 102 10.45 -9.29 -7.56
N VAL A 103 9.35 -9.08 -8.28
CA VAL A 103 8.87 -7.73 -8.61
C VAL A 103 8.36 -7.00 -7.36
N ALA A 104 7.57 -7.67 -6.52
CA ALA A 104 7.09 -7.10 -5.26
C ALA A 104 8.23 -6.84 -4.27
N LEU A 105 9.27 -7.71 -4.23
CA LEU A 105 10.48 -7.48 -3.42
C LEU A 105 11.24 -6.26 -3.91
N CYS A 106 11.48 -6.13 -5.20
CA CYS A 106 12.13 -4.95 -5.78
C CYS A 106 11.34 -3.68 -5.44
N GLY A 107 10.01 -3.71 -5.63
CA GLY A 107 9.13 -2.60 -5.31
C GLY A 107 9.19 -2.20 -3.83
N SER A 108 9.14 -3.17 -2.92
CA SER A 108 9.19 -2.91 -1.47
C SER A 108 10.55 -2.36 -1.02
N ILE A 109 11.67 -2.81 -1.60
CA ILE A 109 13.02 -2.28 -1.32
C ILE A 109 13.12 -0.83 -1.82
N VAL A 110 12.69 -0.55 -3.05
CA VAL A 110 12.72 0.80 -3.63
C VAL A 110 11.82 1.75 -2.81
N LEU A 111 10.66 1.28 -2.38
CA LEU A 111 9.77 2.02 -1.48
C LEU A 111 10.45 2.37 -0.15
N THR A 112 11.13 1.40 0.46
CA THR A 112 11.86 1.58 1.72
C THR A 112 13.01 2.57 1.57
N VAL A 113 13.82 2.44 0.51
CA VAL A 113 14.93 3.36 0.22
C VAL A 113 14.43 4.79 0.01
N GLY A 114 13.36 4.97 -0.79
CA GLY A 114 12.75 6.29 -1.00
C GLY A 114 12.22 6.91 0.30
N THR A 115 11.59 6.10 1.16
CA THR A 115 11.08 6.57 2.46
C THR A 115 12.21 6.91 3.43
N LEU A 116 13.27 6.12 3.47
CA LEU A 116 14.48 6.43 4.25
C LEU A 116 15.16 7.72 3.76
N GLY A 117 15.30 7.89 2.45
CA GLY A 117 15.84 9.12 1.87
C GLY A 117 15.04 10.37 2.28
N MET A 118 13.70 10.24 2.35
CA MET A 118 12.84 11.32 2.86
C MET A 118 13.03 11.58 4.37
N SER A 119 13.43 10.58 5.16
CA SER A 119 13.67 10.77 6.60
C SER A 119 14.91 11.62 6.92
N LEU A 120 15.75 11.90 5.93
CA LEU A 120 16.93 12.76 6.04
C LEU A 120 16.63 14.24 5.73
N VAL A 121 15.37 14.58 5.50
CA VAL A 121 14.95 15.97 5.20
C VAL A 121 15.23 16.88 6.40
N SER A 122 15.83 18.05 6.11
CA SER A 122 16.13 19.12 7.07
C SER A 122 15.75 20.48 6.48
N MET A 123 15.94 21.57 7.25
CA MET A 123 15.72 22.94 6.74
C MET A 123 16.61 23.30 5.55
N ASP A 124 17.85 22.81 5.55
CA ASP A 124 18.85 23.12 4.51
C ASP A 124 18.79 22.15 3.32
N THR A 125 17.92 21.13 3.40
CA THR A 125 17.80 20.16 2.31
C THR A 125 17.29 20.83 1.04
N TRP A 126 17.98 20.60 -0.07
CA TRP A 126 17.54 21.05 -1.39
C TRP A 126 16.14 20.51 -1.72
N ILE A 127 15.22 21.38 -2.05
CA ILE A 127 13.79 21.02 -2.14
C ILE A 127 13.52 19.92 -3.18
N TRP A 128 14.29 19.87 -4.26
CA TRP A 128 14.18 18.82 -5.28
C TRP A 128 14.61 17.44 -4.79
N TRP A 129 15.35 17.36 -3.66
CA TRP A 129 15.63 16.09 -2.98
C TRP A 129 14.34 15.41 -2.56
N VAL A 130 13.39 16.17 -2.05
CA VAL A 130 12.05 15.66 -1.70
C VAL A 130 11.36 15.10 -2.92
N SER A 131 11.44 15.78 -4.08
CA SER A 131 10.87 15.29 -5.34
C SER A 131 11.51 13.98 -5.82
N ILE A 132 12.84 13.86 -5.73
CA ILE A 132 13.57 12.64 -6.11
C ILE A 132 13.19 11.48 -5.20
N CYS A 133 13.18 11.68 -3.89
CA CYS A 133 12.79 10.65 -2.93
C CYS A 133 11.33 10.25 -3.10
N GLN A 134 10.44 11.22 -3.35
CA GLN A 134 9.03 10.97 -3.63
C GLN A 134 8.85 10.16 -4.93
N PHE A 135 9.56 10.51 -5.98
CA PHE A 135 9.55 9.78 -7.25
C PHE A 135 10.00 8.32 -7.04
N THR A 136 11.14 8.11 -6.38
CA THR A 136 11.67 6.78 -6.07
C THR A 136 10.67 5.95 -5.28
N ARG A 137 10.07 6.54 -4.24
CA ARG A 137 9.09 5.89 -3.38
C ARG A 137 7.82 5.51 -4.15
N GLN A 138 7.33 6.39 -5.01
CA GLN A 138 6.12 6.16 -5.81
C GLN A 138 6.32 5.05 -6.86
N ILE A 139 7.51 4.97 -7.46
CA ILE A 139 7.89 3.84 -8.30
C ILE A 139 7.85 2.53 -7.51
N GLY A 140 8.45 2.52 -6.31
CA GLY A 140 8.41 1.35 -5.43
C GLY A 140 6.98 0.90 -5.10
N MET A 141 6.08 1.87 -4.83
CA MET A 141 4.66 1.60 -4.56
C MET A 141 3.96 0.96 -5.76
N GLY A 142 4.23 1.43 -6.98
CA GLY A 142 3.66 0.86 -8.21
C GLY A 142 4.11 -0.58 -8.46
N PHE A 143 5.40 -0.86 -8.30
CA PHE A 143 5.96 -2.21 -8.43
C PHE A 143 5.58 -3.15 -7.29
N LEU A 144 5.12 -2.65 -6.15
CA LEU A 144 4.66 -3.46 -5.03
C LEU A 144 3.17 -3.80 -5.15
N LEU A 145 2.31 -2.79 -5.33
CA LEU A 145 0.86 -2.95 -5.20
C LEU A 145 0.26 -3.85 -6.27
N MET A 146 0.64 -3.65 -7.53
CA MET A 146 0.05 -4.41 -8.63
C MET A 146 0.37 -5.91 -8.51
N PRO A 147 1.64 -6.34 -8.38
CA PRO A 147 1.97 -7.75 -8.24
C PRO A 147 1.38 -8.40 -6.98
N ILE A 148 1.42 -7.72 -5.83
CA ILE A 148 0.95 -8.32 -4.58
C ILE A 148 -0.57 -8.50 -4.58
N THR A 149 -1.32 -7.55 -5.15
CA THR A 149 -2.78 -7.64 -5.24
C THR A 149 -3.19 -8.75 -6.22
N THR A 150 -2.58 -8.80 -7.40
CA THR A 150 -2.86 -9.84 -8.39
C THR A 150 -2.49 -11.23 -7.87
N TRP A 151 -1.31 -11.36 -7.25
CA TRP A 151 -0.88 -12.63 -6.66
C TRP A 151 -1.84 -13.10 -5.56
N SER A 152 -2.28 -12.21 -4.68
CA SER A 152 -3.19 -12.58 -3.59
C SER A 152 -4.54 -13.06 -4.11
N LEU A 153 -5.09 -12.40 -5.15
CA LEU A 153 -6.34 -12.80 -5.77
C LEU A 153 -6.22 -14.12 -6.54
N ASN A 154 -5.09 -14.37 -7.19
CA ASN A 154 -4.82 -15.63 -7.90
C ASN A 154 -4.70 -16.84 -6.96
N CYS A 155 -4.54 -16.62 -5.65
CA CYS A 155 -4.57 -17.70 -4.64
C CYS A 155 -5.99 -18.13 -4.25
N LEU A 156 -7.03 -17.47 -4.76
CA LEU A 156 -8.44 -17.79 -4.53
C LEU A 156 -8.99 -18.72 -5.62
N ASN A 157 -10.00 -19.51 -5.27
CA ASN A 157 -10.60 -20.48 -6.17
C ASN A 157 -11.96 -19.99 -6.68
N GLY A 158 -12.01 -19.75 -7.99
CA GLY A 158 -13.25 -19.39 -8.69
C GLY A 158 -13.60 -17.89 -8.66
N PRO A 159 -14.46 -17.47 -9.61
CA PRO A 159 -14.77 -16.05 -9.84
C PRO A 159 -15.50 -15.38 -8.66
N ASP A 160 -16.33 -16.11 -7.93
CA ASP A 160 -17.05 -15.57 -6.78
C ASP A 160 -16.09 -15.23 -5.62
N GLU A 161 -15.10 -16.09 -5.34
CA GLU A 161 -14.07 -15.84 -4.30
C GLU A 161 -13.15 -14.70 -4.71
N VAL A 162 -12.77 -14.59 -5.98
CA VAL A 162 -11.93 -13.49 -6.49
C VAL A 162 -12.66 -12.16 -6.37
N SER A 163 -13.96 -12.11 -6.70
CA SER A 163 -14.78 -10.90 -6.54
C SER A 163 -14.89 -10.48 -5.08
N ALA A 164 -15.20 -11.42 -4.19
CA ALA A 164 -15.25 -11.17 -2.74
C ALA A 164 -13.88 -10.74 -2.20
N GLY A 165 -12.81 -11.42 -2.61
CA GLY A 165 -11.42 -11.09 -2.22
C GLY A 165 -10.98 -9.70 -2.67
N SER A 166 -11.35 -9.29 -3.89
CA SER A 166 -11.09 -7.95 -4.39
C SER A 166 -11.79 -6.89 -3.54
N SER A 167 -13.06 -7.10 -3.19
CA SER A 167 -13.84 -6.21 -2.32
C SER A 167 -13.23 -6.11 -0.93
N VAL A 168 -12.85 -7.24 -0.32
CA VAL A 168 -12.20 -7.30 1.00
C VAL A 168 -10.85 -6.58 0.97
N THR A 169 -10.00 -6.85 -0.02
CA THR A 169 -8.69 -6.20 -0.14
C THR A 169 -8.82 -4.69 -0.33
N ASN A 170 -9.74 -4.24 -1.19
CA ASN A 170 -9.95 -2.82 -1.43
C ASN A 170 -10.46 -2.11 -0.16
N THR A 171 -11.43 -2.71 0.53
CA THR A 171 -11.95 -2.17 1.79
C THR A 171 -10.86 -2.10 2.86
N ALA A 172 -10.07 -3.17 3.04
CA ALA A 172 -8.99 -3.21 4.02
C ALA A 172 -7.92 -2.12 3.75
N ARG A 173 -7.54 -1.93 2.48
CA ARG A 173 -6.62 -0.86 2.06
C ARG A 173 -7.18 0.54 2.36
N GLN A 174 -8.45 0.78 2.04
CA GLN A 174 -9.09 2.08 2.29
C GLN A 174 -9.18 2.39 3.79
N ILE A 175 -9.55 1.42 4.60
CA ILE A 175 -9.56 1.56 6.06
C ILE A 175 -8.14 1.84 6.57
N ALA A 176 -7.15 1.06 6.13
CA ALA A 176 -5.76 1.26 6.53
C ALA A 176 -5.24 2.65 6.13
N GLY A 177 -5.57 3.13 4.93
CA GLY A 177 -5.23 4.48 4.47
C GLY A 177 -5.93 5.58 5.28
N ALA A 178 -7.22 5.42 5.55
CA ALA A 178 -8.00 6.39 6.31
C ALA A 178 -7.53 6.51 7.78
N VAL A 179 -7.12 5.40 8.39
CA VAL A 179 -6.59 5.39 9.77
C VAL A 179 -5.11 5.80 9.80
N GLY A 180 -4.35 5.43 8.77
CA GLY A 180 -2.90 5.67 8.72
C GLY A 180 -2.53 7.13 8.76
N ALA A 181 -3.21 7.99 7.99
CA ALA A 181 -2.90 9.41 7.93
C ALA A 181 -3.08 10.11 9.30
N PRO A 182 -4.24 10.04 9.99
CA PRO A 182 -4.41 10.64 11.31
C PRO A 182 -3.43 10.09 12.35
N VAL A 183 -3.24 8.77 12.40
CA VAL A 183 -2.34 8.15 13.39
C VAL A 183 -0.90 8.66 13.24
N LEU A 184 -0.39 8.70 12.01
CA LEU A 184 0.98 9.15 11.78
C LEU A 184 1.13 10.68 11.94
N VAL A 185 0.08 11.47 11.67
CA VAL A 185 0.08 12.91 11.98
C VAL A 185 0.09 13.13 13.49
N ILE A 186 -0.71 12.41 14.27
CA ILE A 186 -0.69 12.50 15.74
C ILE A 186 0.70 12.12 16.30
N LEU A 187 1.33 11.08 15.76
CA LEU A 187 2.70 10.73 16.12
C LEU A 187 3.69 11.86 15.80
N MET A 188 3.56 12.47 14.63
CA MET A 188 4.38 13.62 14.23
C MET A 188 4.24 14.78 15.21
N GLU A 189 3.02 15.17 15.53
CA GLU A 189 2.73 16.26 16.48
C GLU A 189 3.23 15.93 17.90
N THR A 190 3.11 14.68 18.33
CA THR A 190 3.59 14.24 19.63
C THR A 190 5.12 14.36 19.73
N PHE A 191 5.86 13.92 18.72
CA PHE A 191 7.31 14.08 18.68
C PHE A 191 7.73 15.55 18.54
N ALA A 192 7.00 16.34 17.77
CA ALA A 192 7.24 17.77 17.65
C ALA A 192 7.01 18.50 18.98
N ALA A 193 5.91 18.21 19.69
CA ALA A 193 5.61 18.81 20.99
C ALA A 193 6.66 18.45 22.02
N TRP A 194 7.09 17.19 22.07
CA TRP A 194 8.17 16.76 22.97
C TRP A 194 9.47 17.51 22.72
N ARG A 195 9.84 17.70 21.46
CA ARG A 195 11.07 18.42 21.08
C ARG A 195 10.95 19.92 21.38
N HIS A 196 9.78 20.51 21.16
CA HIS A 196 9.51 21.91 21.51
C HIS A 196 9.63 22.18 23.00
N GLN A 197 9.08 21.29 23.85
CA GLN A 197 9.21 21.37 25.31
C GLN A 197 10.68 21.27 25.77
N ALA A 198 11.53 20.59 24.99
CA ALA A 198 12.97 20.53 25.25
C ALA A 198 13.75 21.80 24.81
N GLY A 199 13.04 22.88 24.43
CA GLY A 199 13.64 24.19 24.10
C GLY A 199 13.98 24.40 22.63
N ALA A 200 13.54 23.50 21.72
CA ALA A 200 13.75 23.72 20.27
C ALA A 200 12.76 24.76 19.71
N SER A 201 13.16 25.47 18.65
CA SER A 201 12.24 26.34 17.91
C SER A 201 11.08 25.54 17.29
N ALA A 202 9.93 26.18 17.07
CA ALA A 202 8.74 25.52 16.52
C ALA A 202 9.03 24.78 15.19
N VAL A 203 9.80 25.41 14.29
CA VAL A 203 10.17 24.83 13.00
C VAL A 203 11.12 23.62 13.17
N ALA A 204 12.12 23.72 14.05
CA ALA A 204 13.03 22.61 14.32
C ALA A 204 12.30 21.43 14.98
N ALA A 205 11.31 21.69 15.82
CA ALA A 205 10.47 20.69 16.43
C ALA A 205 9.57 19.98 15.41
N SER A 206 8.94 20.74 14.50
CA SER A 206 8.13 20.19 13.39
C SER A 206 8.95 19.23 12.52
N ILE A 207 10.12 19.66 12.06
CA ILE A 207 11.01 18.83 11.23
C ILE A 207 11.45 17.56 11.97
N PHE A 208 11.74 17.65 13.26
CA PHE A 208 12.07 16.49 14.08
C PHE A 208 10.89 15.49 14.12
N GLY A 209 9.67 15.97 14.30
CA GLY A 209 8.47 15.14 14.24
C GLY A 209 8.31 14.44 12.90
N ILE A 210 8.49 15.16 11.80
CA ILE A 210 8.44 14.64 10.42
C ILE A 210 9.49 13.55 10.20
N GLN A 211 10.74 13.78 10.61
CA GLN A 211 11.82 12.80 10.49
C GLN A 211 11.52 11.49 11.23
N TRP A 212 10.98 11.58 12.46
CA TRP A 212 10.66 10.38 13.25
C TRP A 212 9.51 9.59 12.65
N VAL A 213 8.46 10.26 12.17
CA VAL A 213 7.36 9.58 11.49
C VAL A 213 7.81 8.93 10.19
N LEU A 214 8.69 9.59 9.42
CA LEU A 214 9.25 8.98 8.21
C LEU A 214 10.13 7.77 8.51
N ARG A 215 10.91 7.79 9.61
CA ARG A 215 11.67 6.62 10.09
C ARG A 215 10.74 5.49 10.52
N PHE A 216 9.66 5.82 11.22
CA PHE A 216 8.64 4.83 11.58
C PHE A 216 7.96 4.24 10.33
N SER A 217 7.60 5.07 9.34
CA SER A 217 7.08 4.60 8.05
C SER A 217 8.09 3.72 7.30
N ALA A 218 9.38 4.05 7.35
CA ALA A 218 10.44 3.23 6.77
C ALA A 218 10.57 1.87 7.46
N LEU A 219 10.39 1.82 8.79
CA LEU A 219 10.34 0.56 9.54
C LEU A 219 9.15 -0.30 9.10
N LEU A 220 7.98 0.30 8.91
CA LEU A 220 6.80 -0.42 8.37
C LEU A 220 7.08 -0.94 6.94
N CYS A 221 7.72 -0.15 6.09
CA CYS A 221 8.15 -0.58 4.76
C CYS A 221 9.14 -1.74 4.83
N PHE A 222 10.07 -1.73 5.79
CA PHE A 222 11.00 -2.83 6.01
C PHE A 222 10.27 -4.11 6.47
N VAL A 223 9.28 -3.99 7.36
CA VAL A 223 8.42 -5.13 7.74
C VAL A 223 7.71 -5.68 6.51
N MET A 224 7.25 -4.82 5.59
CA MET A 224 6.66 -5.29 4.31
C MET A 224 7.67 -6.07 3.46
N VAL A 225 8.93 -5.63 3.39
CA VAL A 225 9.99 -6.40 2.70
C VAL A 225 10.08 -7.81 3.27
N LEU A 226 10.08 -7.94 4.60
CA LEU A 226 10.11 -9.25 5.27
C LEU A 226 8.84 -10.07 4.99
N MET A 227 7.67 -9.44 5.00
CA MET A 227 6.41 -10.11 4.67
C MET A 227 6.40 -10.63 3.23
N VAL A 228 6.90 -9.85 2.28
CA VAL A 228 7.00 -10.29 0.88
C VAL A 228 8.05 -11.39 0.74
N LEU A 229 9.19 -11.27 1.42
CA LEU A 229 10.27 -12.24 1.37
C LEU A 229 9.86 -13.63 1.90
N PHE A 230 9.15 -13.66 3.03
CA PHE A 230 8.77 -14.90 3.71
C PHE A 230 7.34 -15.35 3.41
N GLY A 231 6.44 -14.43 3.05
CA GLY A 231 5.02 -14.70 2.88
C GLY A 231 4.62 -15.02 1.44
N VAL A 232 5.29 -14.40 0.44
CA VAL A 232 4.97 -14.63 -0.96
C VAL A 232 5.74 -15.84 -1.48
N LYS A 233 5.04 -16.94 -1.69
CA LYS A 233 5.60 -18.15 -2.33
C LYS A 233 5.66 -17.95 -3.84
N GLY A 234 6.77 -18.39 -4.46
CA GLY A 234 7.07 -18.13 -5.87
C GLY A 234 6.21 -18.87 -6.92
N ASP A 235 5.20 -19.62 -6.52
CA ASP A 235 4.48 -20.57 -7.40
C ASP A 235 3.32 -19.94 -8.21
N GLY A 236 3.30 -18.64 -8.43
CA GLY A 236 2.23 -17.96 -9.18
C GLY A 236 2.37 -17.92 -10.70
N ALA A 237 3.50 -18.30 -11.26
CA ALA A 237 3.75 -18.14 -12.71
C ALA A 237 3.24 -19.30 -13.59
N GLY A 238 2.81 -20.43 -13.02
CA GLY A 238 2.49 -21.64 -13.78
C GLY A 238 1.01 -21.83 -14.16
N ARG A 239 0.07 -21.10 -13.56
CA ARG A 239 -1.37 -21.40 -13.73
C ARG A 239 -2.09 -20.65 -14.86
N THR A 240 -1.47 -19.66 -15.46
CA THR A 240 -2.13 -18.85 -16.50
C THR A 240 -2.07 -19.49 -17.88
N LEU A 241 -1.23 -20.49 -18.11
CA LEU A 241 -1.09 -21.15 -19.42
C LEU A 241 -2.02 -22.33 -19.60
N ASP A 242 -2.57 -22.92 -18.53
CA ASP A 242 -3.45 -24.10 -18.62
C ASP A 242 -4.93 -23.79 -18.88
N ILE A 243 -5.31 -22.50 -18.97
CA ILE A 243 -6.70 -22.07 -19.24
C ILE A 243 -6.92 -21.77 -20.74
N ILE A 244 -5.86 -21.72 -21.54
CA ILE A 244 -5.92 -21.37 -22.98
C ILE A 244 -5.58 -22.59 -23.89
N SER A 245 -5.24 -23.72 -23.31
CA SER A 245 -5.14 -25.02 -24.02
C SER A 245 -6.38 -25.86 -23.78
#